data_fe2915e405cf882c0fa4cd7c738f4984
#
_entry.id   fe2915e405cf882c0fa4cd7c738f4984
#
_cell.length_a   1.000
_cell.length_b   1.000
_cell.length_c   1.000
_cell.angle_alpha   90.00
_cell.angle_beta   90.00
_cell.angle_gamma   90.00
#
_symmetry.space_group_name_H-M   'P 1'
#
loop_
_entity.id
_entity.type
_entity.pdbx_description
1 polymer ?
#
loop_
_entity_poly.entity_id
_entity_poly.type
_entity_poly.pdbx_seq_one_letter_code
_entity_poly.pdbx_strand_id
1 'polypeptide(L)'
;MNSHDGHAVTRGGERNGVRSRLPSLWMAIVVERACMEIWRAWGERADPTGLRVNPAVYQAVARARPGEVRRGYPLMLLGLELVADPSVQIYEPVVVRS
;
A
#
# COMPACT_ATOMS: atom_id res chain seq x y z
N MET A 1 11.84 29.69 16.90
CA MET A 1 11.55 29.19 16.79
C MET A 1 11.54 28.85 16.43
N ASN A 2 11.66 29.03 16.15
CA ASN A 2 11.48 28.46 15.73
C ASN A 2 11.51 28.12 15.29
N SER A 3 11.80 28.25 15.21
CA SER A 3 11.71 27.65 14.86
C SER A 3 11.69 27.23 14.46
N HIS A 4 11.65 27.34 14.26
CA HIS A 4 11.47 26.55 13.88
C HIS A 4 11.35 26.26 13.57
N ASP A 5 11.70 26.56 13.46
CA ASP A 5 11.47 26.01 13.19
C ASP A 5 11.46 25.53 12.90
N GLY A 6 11.76 25.83 12.67
CA GLY A 6 11.73 25.18 12.68
C GLY A 6 11.74 24.73 12.32
N HIS A 7 11.76 24.71 12.30
CA HIS A 7 11.58 24.03 12.04
C HIS A 7 11.53 23.71 11.62
N ALA A 8 12.02 24.11 11.60
CA ALA A 8 11.79 23.54 11.30
C ALA A 8 11.80 23.16 10.86
N VAL A 9 12.05 23.34 10.81
CA VAL A 9 11.83 22.71 10.53
C VAL A 9 11.92 22.36 10.01
N THR A 10 12.09 22.48 9.85
CA THR A 10 11.91 21.92 9.56
C THR A 10 12.15 21.79 9.07
N ARG A 11 12.57 22.00 8.78
CA ARG A 11 12.59 21.60 8.50
C ARG A 11 12.91 21.25 7.72
N GLY A 12 13.36 21.77 7.49
CA GLY A 12 13.54 21.36 6.63
C GLY A 12 13.43 20.39 6.37
N GLY A 13 13.75 20.10 6.53
CA GLY A 13 13.65 18.93 6.33
C GLY A 13 12.45 18.48 6.30
N GLU A 14 11.94 18.62 6.50
CA GLU A 14 10.93 18.16 6.27
C GLU A 14 10.48 18.45 5.13
N ARG A 15 10.77 18.74 4.21
CA ARG A 15 10.30 18.99 3.06
C ARG A 15 10.31 17.93 2.15
N ASN A 16 11.03 16.93 2.26
CA ASN A 16 10.97 15.69 1.52
C ASN A 16 9.63 15.02 1.65
N GLY A 17 8.94 15.26 2.74
CA GLY A 17 7.66 14.65 2.96
C GLY A 17 6.61 15.01 1.95
N VAL A 18 6.74 16.18 1.34
CA VAL A 18 5.75 16.64 0.37
C VAL A 18 5.74 15.75 -0.86
N ARG A 19 6.91 15.46 -1.39
CA ARG A 19 6.99 14.61 -2.56
C ARG A 19 6.53 13.20 -2.30
N SER A 20 6.84 12.68 -1.12
CA SER A 20 6.44 11.34 -0.76
C SER A 20 4.94 11.23 -0.57
N ARG A 21 4.28 12.31 -0.22
CA ARG A 21 2.85 12.26 0.03
C ARG A 21 2.02 11.98 -1.20
N LEU A 22 2.46 12.45 -2.36
CA LEU A 22 1.67 12.22 -3.57
C LEU A 22 1.52 10.74 -3.87
N PRO A 23 2.60 9.94 -3.90
CA PRO A 23 2.43 8.50 -4.01
C PRO A 23 1.65 7.90 -2.85
N SER A 24 1.82 8.46 -1.64
CA SER A 24 1.12 7.94 -0.47
C SER A 24 -0.39 8.15 -0.56
N LEU A 25 -0.83 9.23 -1.20
CA LEU A 25 -2.25 9.49 -1.32
C LEU A 25 -2.96 8.45 -2.18
N TRP A 26 -2.40 8.10 -3.33
CA TRP A 26 -3.05 7.09 -4.15
C TRP A 26 -2.93 5.70 -3.52
N MET A 27 -1.85 5.43 -2.81
CA MET A 27 -1.75 4.18 -2.08
C MET A 27 -2.78 4.10 -0.96
N ALA A 28 -3.07 5.24 -0.31
CA ALA A 28 -4.10 5.26 0.73
C ALA A 28 -5.46 4.87 0.16
N ILE A 29 -5.77 5.33 -1.06
CA ILE A 29 -7.01 4.95 -1.71
C ILE A 29 -7.04 3.45 -1.98
N VAL A 30 -5.94 2.89 -2.47
CA VAL A 30 -5.86 1.46 -2.73
C VAL A 30 -6.06 0.67 -1.44
N VAL A 31 -5.41 1.08 -0.37
CA VAL A 31 -5.51 0.40 0.92
C VAL A 31 -6.95 0.46 1.43
N GLU A 32 -7.58 1.62 1.31
CA GLU A 32 -8.97 1.77 1.75
C GLU A 32 -9.89 0.83 0.98
N ARG A 33 -9.72 0.77 -0.35
CA ARG A 33 -10.53 -0.11 -1.16
C ARG A 33 -10.28 -1.57 -0.82
N ALA A 34 -9.02 -1.93 -0.58
CA ALA A 34 -8.68 -3.28 -0.17
C ALA A 34 -9.34 -3.63 1.14
N CYS A 35 -9.34 -2.72 2.11
CA CYS A 35 -9.99 -2.94 3.39
C CYS A 35 -11.48 -3.20 3.20
N MET A 36 -12.13 -2.43 2.34
CA MET A 36 -13.54 -2.62 2.09
C MET A 36 -13.83 -4.01 1.51
N GLU A 37 -12.98 -4.46 0.59
CA GLU A 37 -13.17 -5.79 0.00
C GLU A 37 -12.93 -6.89 1.02
N ILE A 38 -11.97 -6.71 1.92
CA ILE A 38 -11.74 -7.67 2.97
C ILE A 38 -12.94 -7.76 3.91
N TRP A 39 -13.49 -6.60 4.29
CA TRP A 39 -14.69 -6.57 5.13
C TRP A 39 -15.87 -7.24 4.44
N ARG A 40 -16.01 -7.02 3.13
CA ARG A 40 -17.07 -7.66 2.38
C ARG A 40 -16.90 -9.18 2.38
N ALA A 41 -15.67 -9.64 2.20
CA ALA A 41 -15.40 -11.08 2.22
C ALA A 41 -15.78 -11.69 3.57
N TRP A 42 -15.42 -11.02 4.65
CA TRP A 42 -15.80 -11.50 5.99
C TRP A 42 -17.30 -11.51 6.17
N GLY A 43 -18.00 -10.49 5.66
CA GLY A 43 -19.47 -10.46 5.74
C GLY A 43 -20.11 -11.61 4.98
N GLU A 44 -19.45 -12.09 3.95
CA GLU A 44 -19.90 -13.25 3.18
C GLU A 44 -19.35 -14.56 3.70
N ARG A 45 -18.66 -14.51 4.84
CA ARG A 45 -18.06 -15.68 5.48
C ARG A 45 -17.00 -16.34 4.61
N ALA A 46 -16.39 -15.56 3.72
CA ALA A 46 -15.26 -16.01 2.93
C ALA A 46 -13.97 -15.74 3.68
N ASP A 47 -12.95 -16.51 3.40
CA ASP A 47 -11.66 -16.38 4.06
C ASP A 47 -10.67 -15.73 3.10
N PRO A 48 -10.30 -14.46 3.30
CA PRO A 48 -9.35 -13.81 2.42
C PRO A 48 -7.98 -14.46 2.55
N THR A 49 -7.40 -14.87 1.42
CA THR A 49 -6.10 -15.53 1.41
C THR A 49 -5.05 -14.74 0.64
N GLY A 50 -5.45 -13.81 -0.20
CA GLY A 50 -4.52 -13.01 -0.97
C GLY A 50 -5.19 -11.78 -1.51
N LEU A 51 -4.40 -10.91 -2.14
CA LEU A 51 -4.89 -9.67 -2.69
C LEU A 51 -4.29 -9.46 -4.07
N ARG A 52 -5.12 -9.52 -5.10
CA ARG A 52 -4.67 -9.25 -6.45
C ARG A 52 -4.69 -7.75 -6.69
N VAL A 53 -3.61 -7.22 -7.19
CA VAL A 53 -3.45 -5.79 -7.37
C VAL A 53 -2.84 -5.52 -8.74
N ASN A 54 -3.06 -4.31 -9.23
CA ASN A 54 -2.39 -3.87 -10.45
C ASN A 54 -0.88 -3.92 -10.24
N PRO A 55 -0.10 -4.26 -11.27
CA PRO A 55 1.35 -4.30 -11.12
C PRO A 55 1.97 -3.00 -10.61
N ALA A 56 1.35 -1.84 -10.90
CA ALA A 56 1.85 -0.58 -10.38
C ALA A 56 1.77 -0.54 -8.84
N VAL A 57 0.71 -1.11 -8.27
CA VAL A 57 0.56 -1.20 -6.82
C VAL A 57 1.61 -2.16 -6.26
N TYR A 58 1.78 -3.31 -6.90
CA TYR A 58 2.79 -4.28 -6.47
C TYR A 58 4.17 -3.65 -6.44
N GLN A 59 4.54 -2.92 -7.52
CA GLN A 59 5.84 -2.28 -7.59
C GLN A 59 6.03 -1.22 -6.52
N ALA A 60 4.97 -0.47 -6.21
CA ALA A 60 5.05 0.55 -5.17
C ALA A 60 5.34 -0.07 -3.81
N VAL A 61 4.69 -1.19 -3.50
CA VAL A 61 4.92 -1.90 -2.24
C VAL A 61 6.34 -2.48 -2.23
N ALA A 62 6.77 -3.05 -3.36
CA ALA A 62 8.12 -3.63 -3.46
C ALA A 62 9.19 -2.58 -3.19
N ARG A 63 9.02 -1.37 -3.75
CA ARG A 63 9.98 -0.29 -3.53
C ARG A 63 10.04 0.15 -2.08
N ALA A 64 8.92 0.04 -1.38
CA ALA A 64 8.88 0.42 0.03
C ALA A 64 9.46 -0.66 0.94
N ARG A 65 9.66 -1.87 0.42
CA ARG A 65 10.13 -3.00 1.24
C ARG A 65 11.28 -3.73 0.56
N PRO A 66 12.39 -3.02 0.27
CA PRO A 66 13.48 -3.65 -0.49
C PRO A 66 14.13 -4.82 0.25
N GLY A 67 14.09 -4.82 1.57
CA GLY A 67 14.65 -5.92 2.34
C GLY A 67 13.92 -7.23 2.10
N GLU A 68 12.60 -7.17 2.01
CA GLU A 68 11.81 -8.36 1.77
C GLU A 68 12.00 -8.87 0.36
N VAL A 69 12.09 -7.96 -0.60
CA VAL A 69 12.34 -8.34 -1.99
C VAL A 69 13.67 -9.06 -2.10
N ARG A 70 14.72 -8.51 -1.46
CA ARG A 70 16.04 -9.12 -1.51
C ARG A 70 16.08 -10.51 -0.90
N ARG A 71 15.29 -10.73 0.14
CA ARG A 71 15.27 -12.02 0.82
C ARG A 71 14.34 -13.03 0.15
N GLY A 72 13.60 -12.60 -0.86
CA GLY A 72 12.66 -13.49 -1.53
C GLY A 72 11.41 -13.76 -0.73
N TYR A 73 11.10 -12.93 0.24
CA TYR A 73 9.87 -13.08 1.02
C TYR A 73 8.68 -12.60 0.18
N PRO A 74 7.52 -13.22 0.35
CA PRO A 74 6.34 -12.71 -0.33
C PRO A 74 5.99 -11.32 0.19
N LEU A 75 5.51 -10.45 -0.71
CA LEU A 75 5.06 -9.14 -0.31
C LEU A 75 3.65 -9.25 0.24
N MET A 76 3.44 -8.65 1.41
CA MET A 76 2.16 -8.72 2.09
C MET A 76 1.57 -7.32 2.22
N LEU A 77 0.26 -7.23 2.20
CA LEU A 77 -0.45 -5.99 2.49
C LEU A 77 -1.71 -6.37 3.26
N LEU A 78 -1.92 -5.71 4.40
CA LEU A 78 -3.09 -5.99 5.24
C LEU A 78 -3.18 -7.47 5.62
N GLY A 79 -2.03 -8.12 5.78
CA GLY A 79 -1.99 -9.53 6.15
C GLY A 79 -2.24 -10.49 5.02
N LEU A 80 -2.34 -10.02 3.79
CA LEU A 80 -2.60 -10.87 2.63
C LEU A 80 -1.43 -10.80 1.66
N GLU A 81 -1.13 -11.92 1.01
CA GLU A 81 -0.07 -11.95 0.02
C GLU A 81 -0.50 -11.21 -1.24
N LEU A 82 0.37 -10.34 -1.76
CA LEU A 82 0.09 -9.58 -2.97
C LEU A 82 0.38 -10.41 -4.20
N VAL A 83 -0.52 -10.34 -5.17
CA VAL A 83 -0.35 -10.96 -6.47
C VAL A 83 -0.54 -9.89 -7.52
N ALA A 84 0.47 -9.68 -8.36
CA ALA A 84 0.37 -8.70 -9.44
C ALA A 84 -0.49 -9.28 -10.56
N ASP A 85 -1.48 -8.52 -11.01
CA ASP A 85 -2.41 -8.96 -12.04
C ASP A 85 -2.73 -7.78 -12.95
N PRO A 86 -2.26 -7.78 -14.21
CA PRO A 86 -2.49 -6.63 -15.10
C PRO A 86 -3.96 -6.37 -15.40
N SER A 87 -4.83 -7.35 -15.22
CA SER A 87 -6.25 -7.13 -15.47
C SER A 87 -6.94 -6.38 -14.34
N VAL A 88 -6.28 -6.19 -13.20
CA VAL A 88 -6.85 -5.50 -12.06
C VAL A 88 -6.57 -3.99 -12.21
N GLN A 89 -7.60 -3.18 -12.01
CA GLN A 89 -7.45 -1.74 -12.05
C GLN A 89 -6.70 -1.26 -10.82
N ILE A 90 -6.00 -0.12 -10.97
CA ILE A 90 -5.14 0.37 -9.88
C ILE A 90 -5.93 0.56 -8.59
N TYR A 91 -7.12 1.12 -8.69
CA TYR A 91 -7.92 1.44 -7.50
C TYR A 91 -8.97 0.39 -7.18
N GLU A 92 -8.84 -0.80 -7.76
CA GLU A 92 -9.85 -1.85 -7.55
C GLU A 92 -9.18 -3.18 -7.24
N PRO A 93 -8.46 -3.25 -6.12
CA PRO A 93 -7.85 -4.52 -5.73
C PRO A 93 -8.91 -5.59 -5.51
N VAL A 94 -8.54 -6.83 -5.77
CA VAL A 94 -9.47 -7.96 -5.69
C VAL A 94 -8.98 -8.93 -4.63
N VAL A 95 -9.85 -9.22 -3.66
CA VAL A 95 -9.52 -10.18 -2.61
C VAL A 95 -9.65 -11.58 -3.17
N VAL A 96 -8.61 -12.40 -2.96
CA VAL A 96 -8.64 -13.82 -3.27
C VAL A 96 -9.24 -14.53 -2.07
N ARG A 97 -10.23 -15.36 -2.31
CA ARG A 97 -10.97 -16.07 -1.25
C ARG A 97 -10.78 -17.54 -1.36
N SER A 98 -10.83 -18.19 -0.24
CA SER A 98 -10.86 -19.66 -0.23
C SER A 98 -12.28 -20.17 -0.03
#